data_e3921431bc1428cd7f155a025f384e81
#
_entry.id   e3921431bc1428cd7f155a025f384e81
#
_cell.length_a   1.000
_cell.length_b   1.000
_cell.length_c   1.000
_cell.angle_alpha   90.00
_cell.angle_beta   90.00
_cell.angle_gamma   90.00
#
_symmetry.space_group_name_H-M   'P 1'
#
loop_
_entity.id
_entity.type
_entity.pdbx_description
1 polymer ?
#
loop_
_entity_poly.entity_id
_entity_poly.type
_entity_poly.pdbx_seq_one_letter_code
_entity_poly.pdbx_strand_id
1 'polypeptide(L)'
;MNRPASGGQRLLAFGIDYLLIAAYLALLAAASLAVGWALRRERRLPATPRERAWRHVVSFLSLTLPVTLYFARAESLPRGATFGKRALGLRVITMGGDRVPFRCALLRAALKFTPWEIAHTTLWQTPGWPVEPRLTAFHWLGYGLSLLLSAWYVVTLFAGRHRTPYDRIAGTRVVAVR
;
A
#
# COMPACT_ATOMS: atom_id res chain seq x y z
N MET A 1 18.12 22.28 11.50
CA MET A 1 16.79 22.21 10.84
C MET A 1 16.77 20.97 9.94
N ASN A 2 15.75 20.10 10.07
CA ASN A 2 15.61 18.91 9.21
C ASN A 2 15.22 19.33 7.79
N ARG A 3 16.02 18.98 6.79
CA ARG A 3 15.75 19.28 5.38
C ARG A 3 14.58 18.43 4.87
N PRO A 4 13.59 18.97 4.12
CA PRO A 4 12.58 18.17 3.46
C PRO A 4 13.21 17.11 2.55
N ALA A 5 12.70 15.88 2.59
CA ALA A 5 13.14 14.83 1.69
C ALA A 5 12.67 15.11 0.27
N SER A 6 13.54 14.91 -0.72
CA SER A 6 13.19 15.06 -2.13
C SER A 6 12.20 13.96 -2.60
N GLY A 7 11.47 14.24 -3.68
CA GLY A 7 10.56 13.25 -4.28
C GLY A 7 11.28 11.97 -4.68
N GLY A 8 12.48 12.08 -5.27
CA GLY A 8 13.29 10.93 -5.66
C GLY A 8 13.74 10.07 -4.48
N GLN A 9 14.19 10.68 -3.36
CA GLN A 9 14.55 9.95 -2.15
C GLN A 9 13.33 9.19 -1.58
N ARG A 10 12.16 9.80 -1.59
CA ARG A 10 10.92 9.19 -1.10
C ARG A 10 10.46 8.04 -1.99
N LEU A 11 10.61 8.18 -3.31
CA LEU A 11 10.28 7.12 -4.27
C LEU A 11 11.24 5.94 -4.12
N LEU A 12 12.55 6.20 -4.00
CA LEU A 12 13.55 5.15 -3.77
C LEU A 12 13.33 4.43 -2.44
N ALA A 13 13.01 5.17 -1.37
CA ALA A 13 12.66 4.57 -0.07
C ALA A 13 11.44 3.65 -0.20
N PHE A 14 10.42 4.08 -0.96
CA PHE A 14 9.25 3.25 -1.21
C PHE A 14 9.59 2.02 -2.06
N GLY A 15 10.46 2.15 -3.04
CA GLY A 15 10.97 1.02 -3.84
C GLY A 15 11.65 -0.04 -2.98
N ILE A 16 12.49 0.36 -2.01
CA ILE A 16 13.11 -0.56 -1.04
C ILE A 16 12.05 -1.24 -0.16
N ASP A 17 11.07 -0.47 0.36
CA ASP A 17 9.95 -1.04 1.11
C ASP A 17 9.13 -2.01 0.26
N TYR A 18 8.99 -1.72 -1.05
CA TYR A 18 8.27 -2.58 -1.99
C TYR A 18 8.95 -3.94 -2.21
N LEU A 19 10.29 -4.01 -2.17
CA LEU A 19 11.01 -5.30 -2.20
C LEU A 19 10.66 -6.16 -0.98
N LEU A 20 10.52 -5.55 0.20
CA LEU A 20 10.08 -6.25 1.40
C LEU A 20 8.63 -6.74 1.26
N ILE A 21 7.75 -5.92 0.69
CA ILE A 21 6.37 -6.31 0.38
C ILE A 21 6.35 -7.47 -0.63
N ALA A 22 7.15 -7.39 -1.69
CA ALA A 22 7.25 -8.44 -2.70
C ALA A 22 7.72 -9.79 -2.11
N ALA A 23 8.71 -9.76 -1.22
CA ALA A 23 9.15 -10.95 -0.49
C ALA A 23 8.04 -11.53 0.39
N TYR A 24 7.28 -10.68 1.10
CA TYR A 24 6.11 -11.10 1.86
C TYR A 24 5.04 -11.75 0.97
N LEU A 25 4.74 -11.16 -0.19
CA LEU A 25 3.80 -11.72 -1.16
C LEU A 25 4.25 -13.07 -1.70
N ALA A 26 5.54 -13.22 -2.00
CA ALA A 26 6.10 -14.50 -2.45
C ALA A 26 5.93 -15.59 -1.39
N LEU A 27 6.17 -15.26 -0.10
CA LEU A 27 5.94 -16.18 1.02
C LEU A 27 4.46 -16.55 1.16
N LEU A 28 3.55 -15.60 1.06
CA LEU A 28 2.10 -15.86 1.10
C LEU A 28 1.66 -16.77 -0.06
N ALA A 29 2.17 -16.51 -1.26
CA ALA A 29 1.89 -17.33 -2.42
C ALA A 29 2.42 -18.76 -2.25
N ALA A 30 3.66 -18.91 -1.80
CA ALA A 30 4.27 -20.21 -1.53
C ALA A 30 3.49 -20.99 -0.45
N ALA A 31 3.12 -20.34 0.66
CA ALA A 31 2.32 -20.95 1.71
C ALA A 31 0.93 -21.37 1.20
N SER A 32 0.26 -20.52 0.40
CA SER A 32 -1.04 -20.84 -0.21
C SER A 32 -0.94 -22.03 -1.15
N LEU A 33 0.15 -22.13 -1.93
CA LEU A 33 0.43 -23.25 -2.82
C LEU A 33 0.64 -24.55 -2.03
N ALA A 34 1.48 -24.50 -0.99
CA ALA A 34 1.81 -25.65 -0.14
C ALA A 34 0.56 -26.18 0.57
N VAL A 35 -0.26 -25.31 1.15
CA VAL A 35 -1.52 -25.68 1.81
C VAL A 35 -2.51 -26.29 0.79
N GLY A 36 -2.64 -25.69 -0.41
CA GLY A 36 -3.50 -26.21 -1.47
C GLY A 36 -3.08 -27.60 -1.91
N TRP A 37 -1.78 -27.83 -2.06
CA TRP A 37 -1.21 -29.14 -2.40
C TRP A 37 -1.41 -30.18 -1.28
N ALA A 38 -1.09 -29.81 -0.05
CA ALA A 38 -1.21 -30.69 1.11
C ALA A 38 -2.67 -31.14 1.35
N LEU A 39 -3.62 -30.22 1.13
CA LEU A 39 -5.05 -30.50 1.29
C LEU A 39 -5.71 -31.07 0.01
N ARG A 40 -4.92 -31.35 -1.04
CA ARG A 40 -5.42 -31.81 -2.36
C ARG A 40 -6.61 -30.97 -2.86
N ARG A 41 -6.61 -29.66 -2.57
CA ARG A 41 -7.70 -28.77 -2.96
C ARG A 41 -7.64 -28.44 -4.44
N GLU A 42 -8.70 -28.75 -5.17
CA GLU A 42 -8.91 -28.22 -6.51
C GLU A 42 -9.02 -26.69 -6.44
N ARG A 43 -8.28 -26.01 -7.32
CA ARG A 43 -8.37 -24.55 -7.46
C ARG A 43 -9.61 -24.21 -8.28
N ARG A 44 -10.72 -24.00 -7.59
CA ARG A 44 -11.95 -23.51 -8.22
C ARG A 44 -11.96 -22.00 -8.28
N LEU A 45 -12.34 -21.46 -9.43
CA LEU A 45 -12.60 -20.04 -9.58
C LEU A 45 -13.88 -19.66 -8.81
N PRO A 46 -13.96 -18.45 -8.22
CA PRO A 46 -15.16 -18.00 -7.53
C PRO A 46 -16.28 -17.79 -8.55
N ALA A 47 -17.35 -18.56 -8.42
CA ALA A 47 -18.50 -18.52 -9.32
C ALA A 47 -19.50 -17.42 -8.91
N THR A 48 -19.67 -17.21 -7.62
CA THR A 48 -20.68 -16.28 -7.09
C THR A 48 -20.09 -14.93 -6.63
N PRO A 49 -20.89 -13.85 -6.60
CA PRO A 49 -20.48 -12.58 -6.01
C PRO A 49 -20.03 -12.71 -4.55
N ARG A 50 -20.70 -13.58 -3.75
CA ARG A 50 -20.35 -13.83 -2.34
C ARG A 50 -18.97 -14.46 -2.20
N GLU A 51 -18.62 -15.42 -3.04
CA GLU A 51 -17.29 -16.06 -3.04
C GLU A 51 -16.19 -15.05 -3.44
N ARG A 52 -16.48 -14.18 -4.41
CA ARG A 52 -15.54 -13.11 -4.79
C ARG A 52 -15.33 -12.13 -3.64
N ALA A 53 -16.41 -11.69 -2.99
CA ALA A 53 -16.33 -10.81 -1.83
C ALA A 53 -15.54 -11.46 -0.67
N TRP A 54 -15.78 -12.74 -0.39
CA TRP A 54 -15.03 -13.46 0.64
C TRP A 54 -13.53 -13.55 0.32
N ARG A 55 -13.16 -13.87 -0.92
CA ARG A 55 -11.76 -13.89 -1.34
C ARG A 55 -11.10 -12.51 -1.24
N HIS A 56 -11.85 -11.45 -1.57
CA HIS A 56 -11.37 -10.09 -1.37
C HIS A 56 -11.12 -9.80 0.13
N VAL A 57 -12.03 -10.16 1.02
CA VAL A 57 -11.83 -10.02 2.48
C VAL A 57 -10.57 -10.75 2.95
N VAL A 58 -10.39 -12.01 2.51
CA VAL A 58 -9.18 -12.78 2.85
C VAL A 58 -7.92 -12.09 2.31
N SER A 59 -7.95 -11.61 1.07
CA SER A 59 -6.83 -10.86 0.47
C SER A 59 -6.55 -9.55 1.23
N PHE A 60 -7.59 -8.80 1.60
CA PHE A 60 -7.44 -7.59 2.41
C PHE A 60 -6.77 -7.88 3.76
N LEU A 61 -7.27 -8.90 4.48
CA LEU A 61 -6.76 -9.25 5.81
C LEU A 61 -5.34 -9.85 5.77
N SER A 62 -4.99 -10.56 4.69
CA SER A 62 -3.67 -11.18 4.56
C SER A 62 -2.64 -10.32 3.84
N LEU A 63 -3.03 -9.28 3.11
CA LEU A 63 -2.14 -8.46 2.30
C LEU A 63 -2.23 -6.98 2.64
N THR A 64 -3.35 -6.32 2.35
CA THR A 64 -3.45 -4.86 2.47
C THR A 64 -3.35 -4.41 3.92
N LEU A 65 -4.03 -5.10 4.83
CA LEU A 65 -4.04 -4.75 6.26
C LEU A 65 -2.65 -4.92 6.90
N PRO A 66 -1.92 -6.05 6.77
CA PRO A 66 -0.59 -6.20 7.34
C PRO A 66 0.42 -5.18 6.80
N VAL A 67 0.39 -4.89 5.49
CA VAL A 67 1.25 -3.87 4.88
C VAL A 67 0.92 -2.48 5.42
N THR A 68 -0.35 -2.14 5.52
CA THR A 68 -0.80 -0.85 6.10
C THR A 68 -0.36 -0.71 7.55
N LEU A 69 -0.52 -1.75 8.36
CA LEU A 69 -0.09 -1.78 9.76
C LEU A 69 1.42 -1.71 9.90
N TYR A 70 2.20 -2.37 9.03
CA TYR A 70 3.65 -2.24 8.98
C TYR A 70 4.07 -0.78 8.81
N PHE A 71 3.51 -0.07 7.82
CA PHE A 71 3.83 1.33 7.60
C PHE A 71 3.40 2.20 8.78
N ALA A 72 2.18 2.03 9.27
CA ALA A 72 1.66 2.78 10.41
C ALA A 72 2.52 2.59 11.67
N ARG A 73 2.87 1.34 11.98
CA ARG A 73 3.69 1.00 13.14
C ARG A 73 5.10 1.54 13.02
N ALA A 74 5.77 1.31 11.87
CA ALA A 74 7.14 1.76 11.63
C ALA A 74 7.28 3.29 11.68
N GLU A 75 6.32 4.01 11.11
CA GLU A 75 6.32 5.48 11.07
C GLU A 75 5.89 6.12 12.41
N SER A 76 5.19 5.37 13.28
CA SER A 76 4.82 5.85 14.62
C SER A 76 5.86 5.51 15.70
N LEU A 77 6.87 4.69 15.44
CA LEU A 77 7.95 4.40 16.37
C LEU A 77 8.88 5.62 16.57
N PRO A 78 9.74 5.66 17.60
CA PRO A 78 10.68 6.76 17.84
C PRO A 78 11.56 7.11 16.64
N ARG A 79 11.92 6.12 15.82
CA ARG A 79 12.68 6.34 14.58
C ARG A 79 11.85 6.99 13.46
N GLY A 80 10.51 6.89 13.50
CA GLY A 80 9.60 7.51 12.54
C GLY A 80 9.79 7.05 11.10
N ALA A 81 10.25 5.82 10.85
CA ALA A 81 10.70 5.39 9.53
C ALA A 81 10.48 3.89 9.27
N THR A 82 10.00 3.55 8.07
CA THR A 82 10.02 2.20 7.50
C THR A 82 11.45 1.76 7.20
N PHE A 83 11.64 0.51 6.83
CA PHE A 83 12.96 -0.02 6.47
C PHE A 83 13.60 0.79 5.33
N GLY A 84 12.88 1.02 4.22
CA GLY A 84 13.40 1.79 3.10
C GLY A 84 13.71 3.24 3.45
N LYS A 85 12.89 3.87 4.29
CA LYS A 85 13.18 5.23 4.79
C LYS A 85 14.42 5.25 5.66
N ARG A 86 14.61 4.26 6.53
CA ARG A 86 15.82 4.16 7.37
C ARG A 86 17.08 3.99 6.53
N ALA A 87 17.03 3.14 5.50
CA ALA A 87 18.16 2.93 4.58
C ALA A 87 18.64 4.22 3.89
N LEU A 88 17.72 5.18 3.70
CA LEU A 88 18.04 6.48 3.07
C LEU A 88 18.12 7.65 4.07
N GLY A 89 18.18 7.38 5.38
CA GLY A 89 18.23 8.43 6.39
C GLY A 89 17.00 9.35 6.40
N LEU A 90 15.81 8.79 6.11
CA LEU A 90 14.55 9.52 6.09
C LEU A 90 13.69 9.18 7.29
N ARG A 91 12.90 10.14 7.77
CA ARG A 91 11.87 9.92 8.78
C ARG A 91 10.60 10.73 8.52
N VAL A 92 9.49 10.26 9.05
CA VAL A 92 8.20 10.96 9.06
C VAL A 92 8.06 11.68 10.40
N ILE A 93 7.67 12.95 10.34
CA ILE A 93 7.40 13.77 11.52
C ILE A 93 6.08 14.52 11.33
N THR A 94 5.51 15.02 12.41
CA THR A 94 4.38 15.97 12.37
C THR A 94 4.81 17.30 11.78
N MET A 95 3.87 18.21 11.53
CA MET A 95 4.19 19.57 11.10
C MET A 95 4.96 20.34 12.16
N GLY A 96 4.72 20.05 13.46
CA GLY A 96 5.45 20.63 14.60
C GLY A 96 6.88 20.10 14.74
N GLY A 97 7.23 19.00 14.07
CA GLY A 97 8.56 18.38 14.17
C GLY A 97 8.60 17.17 15.11
N ASP A 98 7.49 16.85 15.75
CA ASP A 98 7.37 15.79 16.74
C ASP A 98 7.18 14.40 16.08
N ARG A 99 7.22 13.39 16.93
CA ARG A 99 6.88 12.02 16.58
C ARG A 99 5.42 11.92 16.12
N VAL A 100 5.18 11.13 15.06
CA VAL A 100 3.83 10.90 14.53
C VAL A 100 3.05 9.95 15.44
N PRO A 101 1.89 10.34 15.98
CA PRO A 101 1.00 9.43 16.71
C PRO A 101 0.54 8.28 15.82
N PHE A 102 0.35 7.09 16.41
CA PHE A 102 -0.06 5.89 15.64
C PHE A 102 -1.32 6.11 14.80
N ARG A 103 -2.34 6.79 15.34
CA ARG A 103 -3.57 7.12 14.61
C ARG A 103 -3.32 7.96 13.33
N CYS A 104 -2.40 8.92 13.41
CA CYS A 104 -2.04 9.75 12.26
C CYS A 104 -1.20 8.96 11.24
N ALA A 105 -0.29 8.10 11.72
CA ALA A 105 0.48 7.20 10.87
C ALA A 105 -0.43 6.15 10.19
N LEU A 106 -1.44 5.64 10.88
CA LEU A 106 -2.43 4.72 10.32
C LEU A 106 -3.28 5.38 9.25
N LEU A 107 -3.82 6.58 9.52
CA LEU A 107 -4.56 7.36 8.53
C LEU A 107 -3.70 7.62 7.27
N ARG A 108 -2.44 8.03 7.49
CA ARG A 108 -1.48 8.26 6.43
C ARG A 108 -1.22 7.00 5.59
N ALA A 109 -1.02 5.85 6.24
CA ALA A 109 -0.78 4.58 5.58
C ALA A 109 -2.04 4.10 4.82
N ALA A 110 -3.22 4.19 5.42
CA ALA A 110 -4.48 3.84 4.78
C ALA A 110 -4.71 4.67 3.50
N LEU A 111 -4.56 5.99 3.59
CA LEU A 111 -4.67 6.88 2.43
C LEU A 111 -3.61 6.59 1.36
N LYS A 112 -2.38 6.26 1.76
CA LYS A 112 -1.30 5.90 0.83
C LYS A 112 -1.64 4.65 0.02
N PHE A 113 -2.29 3.65 0.64
CA PHE A 113 -2.64 2.39 -0.01
C PHE A 113 -4.06 2.38 -0.61
N THR A 114 -4.82 3.47 -0.53
CA THR A 114 -6.15 3.59 -1.16
C THR A 114 -6.14 3.25 -2.66
N PRO A 115 -5.22 3.77 -3.50
CA PRO A 115 -5.20 3.41 -4.92
C PRO A 115 -4.99 1.92 -5.15
N TRP A 116 -4.11 1.30 -4.37
CA TRP A 116 -3.86 -0.13 -4.39
C TRP A 116 -5.13 -0.93 -4.03
N GLU A 117 -5.84 -0.53 -2.98
CA GLU A 117 -7.04 -1.23 -2.54
C GLU A 117 -8.20 -1.08 -3.52
N ILE A 118 -8.33 0.07 -4.19
CA ILE A 118 -9.30 0.25 -5.28
C ILE A 118 -9.00 -0.74 -6.42
N ALA A 119 -7.73 -0.88 -6.84
CA ALA A 119 -7.34 -1.84 -7.86
C ALA A 119 -7.63 -3.28 -7.42
N HIS A 120 -7.30 -3.64 -6.16
CA HIS A 120 -7.57 -4.96 -5.60
C HIS A 120 -9.06 -5.28 -5.51
N THR A 121 -9.88 -4.34 -5.03
CA THR A 121 -11.34 -4.50 -4.99
C THR A 121 -11.87 -4.76 -6.40
N THR A 122 -11.45 -3.95 -7.37
CA THR A 122 -11.84 -4.09 -8.76
C THR A 122 -11.45 -5.48 -9.31
N LEU A 123 -10.21 -5.92 -9.05
CA LEU A 123 -9.69 -7.21 -9.47
C LEU A 123 -10.51 -8.38 -8.93
N TRP A 124 -10.75 -8.39 -7.60
CA TRP A 124 -11.48 -9.48 -6.94
C TRP A 124 -12.95 -9.53 -7.32
N GLN A 125 -13.55 -8.40 -7.70
CA GLN A 125 -14.92 -8.36 -8.18
C GLN A 125 -15.05 -8.71 -9.68
N THR A 126 -13.93 -8.86 -10.42
CA THR A 126 -13.94 -9.23 -11.84
C THR A 126 -14.36 -10.69 -12.02
N PRO A 127 -15.50 -10.98 -12.68
CA PRO A 127 -15.90 -12.36 -13.00
C PRO A 127 -14.88 -13.03 -13.91
N GLY A 128 -14.59 -14.30 -13.67
CA GLY A 128 -13.66 -15.10 -14.48
C GLY A 128 -12.18 -14.84 -14.25
N TRP A 129 -11.81 -13.91 -13.37
CA TRP A 129 -10.40 -13.68 -13.00
C TRP A 129 -9.79 -14.93 -12.32
N PRO A 130 -8.55 -15.33 -12.63
CA PRO A 130 -7.59 -14.74 -13.58
C PRO A 130 -7.64 -15.33 -15.00
N VAL A 131 -8.48 -16.30 -15.30
CA VAL A 131 -8.42 -17.10 -16.54
C VAL A 131 -9.14 -16.40 -17.69
N GLU A 132 -10.39 -16.01 -17.48
CA GLU A 132 -11.25 -15.37 -18.49
C GLU A 132 -11.93 -14.12 -17.91
N PRO A 133 -11.18 -13.02 -17.66
CA PRO A 133 -11.74 -11.84 -17.00
C PRO A 133 -12.78 -11.15 -17.89
N ARG A 134 -13.98 -10.98 -17.35
CA ARG A 134 -15.07 -10.23 -18.00
C ARG A 134 -15.11 -8.80 -17.46
N LEU A 135 -14.48 -7.87 -18.16
CA LEU A 135 -14.43 -6.48 -17.77
C LEU A 135 -15.68 -5.72 -18.22
N THR A 136 -16.27 -4.97 -17.32
CA THR A 136 -17.38 -4.04 -17.58
C THR A 136 -16.90 -2.60 -17.37
N ALA A 137 -17.77 -1.62 -17.68
CA ALA A 137 -17.49 -0.21 -17.42
C ALA A 137 -17.11 0.06 -15.96
N PHE A 138 -17.70 -0.66 -15.00
CA PHE A 138 -17.35 -0.57 -13.57
C PHE A 138 -15.86 -0.91 -13.32
N HIS A 139 -15.34 -1.95 -13.96
CA HIS A 139 -13.94 -2.36 -13.79
C HIS A 139 -12.97 -1.35 -14.41
N TRP A 140 -13.30 -0.80 -15.58
CA TRP A 140 -12.52 0.25 -16.21
C TRP A 140 -12.50 1.54 -15.38
N LEU A 141 -13.63 1.91 -14.77
CA LEU A 141 -13.70 3.05 -13.84
C LEU A 141 -12.84 2.80 -12.58
N GLY A 142 -12.89 1.61 -12.01
CA GLY A 142 -12.09 1.25 -10.83
C GLY A 142 -10.59 1.32 -11.11
N TYR A 143 -10.13 0.70 -12.20
CA TYR A 143 -8.71 0.78 -12.60
C TYR A 143 -8.29 2.19 -12.99
N GLY A 144 -9.14 2.92 -13.72
CA GLY A 144 -8.90 4.32 -14.07
C GLY A 144 -8.75 5.21 -12.84
N LEU A 145 -9.62 5.07 -11.86
CA LEU A 145 -9.55 5.81 -10.60
C LEU A 145 -8.27 5.48 -9.82
N SER A 146 -7.93 4.19 -9.72
CA SER A 146 -6.68 3.75 -9.07
C SER A 146 -5.45 4.37 -9.74
N LEU A 147 -5.40 4.35 -11.08
CA LEU A 147 -4.30 4.92 -11.85
C LEU A 147 -4.21 6.44 -11.67
N LEU A 148 -5.32 7.16 -11.77
CA LEU A 148 -5.38 8.61 -11.58
C LEU A 148 -4.91 9.04 -10.19
N LEU A 149 -5.37 8.34 -9.13
CA LEU A 149 -4.94 8.61 -7.76
C LEU A 149 -3.43 8.32 -7.58
N SER A 150 -2.94 7.21 -8.16
CA SER A 150 -1.52 6.87 -8.12
C SER A 150 -0.67 7.92 -8.83
N ALA A 151 -1.08 8.34 -10.03
CA ALA A 151 -0.40 9.39 -10.78
C ALA A 151 -0.41 10.72 -10.02
N TRP A 152 -1.53 11.10 -9.43
CA TRP A 152 -1.62 12.30 -8.59
C TRP A 152 -0.66 12.23 -7.39
N TYR A 153 -0.56 11.09 -6.72
CA TYR A 153 0.40 10.91 -5.61
C TYR A 153 1.84 11.07 -6.09
N VAL A 154 2.19 10.48 -7.24
CA VAL A 154 3.53 10.60 -7.83
C VAL A 154 3.84 12.04 -8.24
N VAL A 155 2.93 12.70 -8.95
CA VAL A 155 3.11 14.11 -9.35
C VAL A 155 3.34 15.00 -8.13
N THR A 156 2.56 14.83 -7.07
CA THR A 156 2.71 15.64 -5.85
C THR A 156 4.01 15.37 -5.07
N LEU A 157 4.69 14.24 -5.29
CA LEU A 157 6.04 14.00 -4.75
C LEU A 157 7.07 14.97 -5.34
N PHE A 158 6.90 15.38 -6.59
CA PHE A 158 7.84 16.24 -7.30
C PHE A 158 7.40 17.71 -7.34
N ALA A 159 6.13 17.99 -6.99
CA ALA A 159 5.58 19.33 -6.97
C ALA A 159 5.85 20.08 -5.66
N GLY A 160 6.30 21.29 -5.74
CA GLY A 160 6.39 22.28 -4.67
C GLY A 160 7.09 21.76 -3.40
N ARG A 161 6.34 21.67 -2.29
CA ARG A 161 6.87 21.29 -0.96
C ARG A 161 7.06 19.78 -0.78
N HIS A 162 7.01 18.97 -1.83
CA HIS A 162 7.15 17.49 -1.80
C HIS A 162 6.21 16.80 -0.78
N ARG A 163 4.99 17.34 -0.60
CA ARG A 163 3.97 16.78 0.28
C ARG A 163 2.84 16.18 -0.53
N THR A 164 2.67 14.87 -0.42
CA THR A 164 1.56 14.15 -1.05
C THR A 164 0.21 14.43 -0.35
N PRO A 165 -0.93 14.15 -0.99
CA PRO A 165 -2.25 14.31 -0.37
C PRO A 165 -2.37 13.60 0.99
N TYR A 166 -1.88 12.37 1.10
CA TYR A 166 -1.90 11.63 2.37
C TYR A 166 -1.01 12.27 3.46
N ASP A 167 0.10 12.96 3.10
CA ASP A 167 0.91 13.73 4.05
C ASP A 167 0.14 14.95 4.57
N ARG A 168 -0.60 15.62 3.67
CA ARG A 168 -1.35 16.85 4.02
C ARG A 168 -2.52 16.52 4.95
N ILE A 169 -3.30 15.47 4.62
CA ILE A 169 -4.46 15.04 5.41
C ILE A 169 -4.01 14.53 6.79
N ALA A 170 -2.93 13.75 6.86
CA ALA A 170 -2.41 13.23 8.12
C ALA A 170 -1.57 14.25 8.92
N GLY A 171 -1.39 15.49 8.45
CA GLY A 171 -0.62 16.52 9.16
C GLY A 171 0.87 16.18 9.31
N THR A 172 1.46 15.50 8.32
CA THR A 172 2.84 14.97 8.38
C THR A 172 3.73 15.51 7.28
N ARG A 173 5.04 15.31 7.44
CA ARG A 173 6.06 15.55 6.42
C ARG A 173 7.20 14.55 6.53
N VAL A 174 7.89 14.29 5.41
CA VAL A 174 9.10 13.45 5.37
C VAL A 174 10.33 14.34 5.32
N VAL A 175 11.30 14.05 6.17
CA VAL A 175 12.54 14.81 6.30
C VAL A 175 13.75 13.89 6.23
N ALA A 176 14.88 14.43 5.76
CA ALA A 176 16.16 13.78 5.87
C ALA A 176 16.74 13.99 7.28
N VAL A 177 17.27 12.92 7.88
CA VAL A 177 18.02 12.97 9.15
C VAL A 177 19.49 13.09 8.77
N ARG A 178 20.14 14.11 9.26
CA ARG A 178 21.62 14.25 9.16
C ARG A 178 22.30 13.34 10.15
#